data_5f915defa0dee751d42b9124e9c13cdb
#
_entry.id   5f915defa0dee751d42b9124e9c13cdb
#
_cell.length_a   1.000
_cell.length_b   1.000
_cell.length_c   1.000
_cell.angle_alpha   90.00
_cell.angle_beta   90.00
_cell.angle_gamma   90.00
#
_symmetry.space_group_name_H-M   'P 1'
#
loop_
_entity.id
_entity.type
_entity.pdbx_description
1 polymer ?
#
loop_
_entity_poly.entity_id
_entity_poly.type
_entity_poly.pdbx_seq_one_letter_code
_entity_poly.pdbx_strand_id
1 'polypeptide(L)'
;MFEPKIELEYVETVIGSGYENDVAKLAIEDKVAYRAARKNMQIHSAIILKMNGEFSGFFTFQINHKVREFCLLQSAMSLDRKDKSIYSLMVKKIIEQNTNNYPMIMTVSTKHDLECPPVFKALGFKTYLVLSGFEYMVYGDEKDVRLKLLAHITMTNVWNSIKGDWLRLKSEWNDKIEAAGLKYGVANPKFASREGCWQGESGFSNVVLTTRKIEDGNVVKETGKSHNGNASVLDPVVCEVILRFFMPTKGVRVYNPFGGGVQMGFVAGSYGYEYLSSEIRQNQCDTNNAICQDFYNTKWLKSNSSTFRPKQKYDLVFSCPPYYKVEKYIDYDGNSPEGEINSLPSYDEFLQTLFSGYKQAINVLNDNCFFVVMVGDSRDKNGAYYGCEAEHELFFKSQGLHIYNRITYLECEFTRLAQAKKTLDYRKFPKREQKILVFYKGEIDRIKELYPAVGRL
;
A
#
# COMPACT_ATOMS: atom_id res chain seq x y z
N MET A 1 42.58 -30.58 -19.66
CA MET A 1 42.48 -29.18 -19.21
C MET A 1 42.37 -29.22 -17.70
N PHE A 2 43.32 -28.58 -17.00
CA PHE A 2 43.22 -28.47 -15.54
C PHE A 2 42.08 -27.49 -15.21
N GLU A 3 41.10 -27.93 -14.42
CA GLU A 3 40.08 -27.01 -13.89
C GLU A 3 40.76 -25.98 -12.99
N PRO A 4 40.49 -24.68 -13.15
CA PRO A 4 41.11 -23.67 -12.33
C PRO A 4 40.66 -23.83 -10.86
N LYS A 5 41.62 -23.73 -9.95
CA LYS A 5 41.32 -23.71 -8.51
C LYS A 5 40.60 -22.42 -8.17
N ILE A 6 39.32 -22.52 -7.78
CA ILE A 6 38.48 -21.37 -7.37
C ILE A 6 38.55 -21.22 -5.86
N GLU A 7 38.88 -20.03 -5.40
CA GLU A 7 38.89 -19.64 -3.98
C GLU A 7 38.01 -18.40 -3.78
N LEU A 8 37.14 -18.43 -2.76
CA LEU A 8 36.29 -17.30 -2.36
C LEU A 8 36.66 -16.84 -0.96
N GLU A 9 37.16 -15.62 -0.85
CA GLU A 9 37.59 -15.01 0.40
C GLU A 9 36.59 -13.92 0.82
N TYR A 10 36.14 -13.97 2.10
CA TYR A 10 35.37 -12.91 2.69
C TYR A 10 36.31 -11.87 3.29
N VAL A 11 36.06 -10.61 3.01
CA VAL A 11 36.72 -9.45 3.65
C VAL A 11 35.67 -8.56 4.28
N GLU A 12 35.90 -8.19 5.54
CA GLU A 12 34.95 -7.37 6.30
C GLU A 12 34.85 -5.93 5.73
N THR A 13 35.98 -5.41 5.29
CA THR A 13 36.05 -4.15 4.53
C THR A 13 37.09 -4.29 3.42
N VAL A 14 36.84 -3.65 2.28
CA VAL A 14 37.84 -3.62 1.19
C VAL A 14 39.04 -2.79 1.60
N ILE A 15 38.85 -1.68 2.32
CA ILE A 15 39.96 -0.89 2.92
C ILE A 15 40.69 -1.72 3.94
N GLY A 16 42.00 -1.78 3.80
CA GLY A 16 42.88 -2.54 4.70
C GLY A 16 42.94 -4.03 4.41
N SER A 17 42.23 -4.52 3.38
CA SER A 17 42.24 -5.95 2.97
C SER A 17 43.43 -6.33 2.09
N GLY A 18 44.10 -5.34 1.50
CA GLY A 18 45.13 -5.56 0.47
C GLY A 18 44.58 -5.66 -0.98
N TYR A 19 43.26 -5.65 -1.16
CA TYR A 19 42.59 -5.73 -2.47
C TYR A 19 42.12 -4.40 -3.03
N GLU A 20 42.37 -3.27 -2.37
CA GLU A 20 41.85 -1.96 -2.74
C GLU A 20 42.17 -1.56 -4.17
N ASN A 21 43.41 -1.80 -4.57
CA ASN A 21 43.89 -1.43 -5.90
C ASN A 21 43.34 -2.37 -6.98
N ASP A 22 43.23 -3.67 -6.69
CA ASP A 22 42.73 -4.67 -7.63
C ASP A 22 41.23 -4.49 -7.86
N VAL A 23 40.45 -4.24 -6.79
CA VAL A 23 39.03 -3.93 -6.86
C VAL A 23 38.80 -2.64 -7.65
N ALA A 24 39.56 -1.58 -7.37
CA ALA A 24 39.44 -0.31 -8.08
C ALA A 24 39.80 -0.44 -9.58
N LYS A 25 40.86 -1.16 -9.92
CA LYS A 25 41.27 -1.41 -11.29
C LYS A 25 40.21 -2.19 -12.06
N LEU A 26 39.76 -3.30 -11.53
CA LEU A 26 38.78 -4.16 -12.19
C LEU A 26 37.40 -3.47 -12.34
N ALA A 27 36.99 -2.67 -11.37
CA ALA A 27 35.75 -1.85 -11.45
C ALA A 27 35.79 -0.84 -12.61
N ILE A 28 36.99 -0.30 -12.91
CA ILE A 28 37.19 0.62 -14.04
C ILE A 28 37.13 -0.16 -15.38
N GLU A 29 37.80 -1.27 -15.44
CA GLU A 29 37.88 -2.14 -16.64
C GLU A 29 36.50 -2.69 -17.03
N ASP A 30 35.69 -3.09 -16.05
CA ASP A 30 34.31 -3.59 -16.25
C ASP A 30 33.25 -2.51 -16.40
N LYS A 31 33.66 -1.21 -16.47
CA LYS A 31 32.78 -0.05 -16.63
C LYS A 31 31.66 0.04 -15.56
N VAL A 32 31.88 -0.57 -14.41
CA VAL A 32 30.99 -0.41 -13.25
C VAL A 32 30.97 1.07 -12.89
N ALA A 33 29.79 1.63 -12.62
CA ALA A 33 29.52 3.06 -12.42
C ALA A 33 30.56 3.74 -11.51
N TYR A 34 31.60 4.28 -12.14
CA TYR A 34 32.88 4.71 -11.58
C TYR A 34 32.81 5.73 -10.42
N ARG A 35 31.80 6.63 -10.44
CA ARG A 35 31.68 7.66 -9.41
C ARG A 35 31.11 7.17 -8.08
N ALA A 36 30.22 6.20 -8.12
CA ALA A 36 29.65 5.60 -6.92
C ALA A 36 30.61 4.55 -6.33
N ALA A 37 31.30 3.81 -7.17
CA ALA A 37 32.21 2.73 -6.80
C ALA A 37 33.37 3.21 -5.93
N ARG A 38 34.07 4.28 -6.32
CA ARG A 38 35.32 4.72 -5.67
C ARG A 38 35.15 5.21 -4.23
N LYS A 39 34.00 5.81 -3.89
CA LYS A 39 33.75 6.33 -2.53
C LYS A 39 33.12 5.31 -1.61
N ASN A 40 32.33 4.38 -2.14
CA ASN A 40 31.53 3.45 -1.36
C ASN A 40 32.13 2.06 -1.25
N MET A 41 32.90 1.59 -2.25
CA MET A 41 33.48 0.23 -2.22
C MET A 41 34.46 0.01 -1.07
N GLN A 42 35.12 1.05 -0.64
CA GLN A 42 36.20 0.94 0.35
C GLN A 42 35.71 0.62 1.77
N ILE A 43 34.43 0.96 2.09
CA ILE A 43 33.85 0.77 3.42
C ILE A 43 32.88 -0.42 3.50
N HIS A 44 32.73 -1.19 2.41
CA HIS A 44 31.80 -2.30 2.33
C HIS A 44 32.52 -3.65 2.47
N SER A 45 31.79 -4.64 2.95
CA SER A 45 32.21 -6.03 2.92
C SER A 45 32.27 -6.54 1.48
N ALA A 46 33.12 -7.51 1.21
CA ALA A 46 33.22 -8.11 -0.11
C ALA A 46 33.49 -9.62 -0.06
N ILE A 47 33.05 -10.32 -1.11
CA ILE A 47 33.60 -11.62 -1.50
C ILE A 47 34.60 -11.39 -2.61
N ILE A 48 35.82 -11.78 -2.37
CA ILE A 48 36.94 -11.74 -3.34
C ILE A 48 37.03 -13.08 -4.02
N LEU A 49 37.07 -13.08 -5.34
CA LEU A 49 37.30 -14.25 -6.19
C LEU A 49 38.78 -14.34 -6.54
N LYS A 50 39.40 -15.47 -6.24
CA LYS A 50 40.73 -15.84 -6.74
C LYS A 50 40.61 -17.06 -7.62
N MET A 51 41.37 -17.06 -8.71
CA MET A 51 41.52 -18.22 -9.59
C MET A 51 42.99 -18.53 -9.72
N ASN A 52 43.38 -19.77 -9.33
CA ASN A 52 44.79 -20.17 -9.23
C ASN A 52 45.63 -19.24 -8.35
N GLY A 53 45.04 -18.69 -7.29
CA GLY A 53 45.71 -17.78 -6.36
C GLY A 53 45.71 -16.29 -6.78
N GLU A 54 45.29 -15.96 -8.00
CA GLU A 54 45.27 -14.59 -8.51
C GLU A 54 43.87 -13.94 -8.36
N PHE A 55 43.85 -12.65 -8.02
CA PHE A 55 42.62 -11.86 -7.96
C PHE A 55 41.91 -11.88 -9.33
N SER A 56 40.64 -12.19 -9.35
CA SER A 56 39.87 -12.41 -10.58
C SER A 56 38.50 -11.77 -10.56
N GLY A 57 38.03 -11.31 -9.41
CA GLY A 57 36.73 -10.65 -9.28
C GLY A 57 36.36 -10.28 -7.85
N PHE A 58 35.26 -9.55 -7.72
CA PHE A 58 34.73 -9.20 -6.43
C PHE A 58 33.21 -9.03 -6.49
N PHE A 59 32.58 -9.11 -5.31
CA PHE A 59 31.20 -8.74 -5.10
C PHE A 59 31.08 -7.99 -3.76
N THR A 60 30.70 -6.72 -3.79
CA THR A 60 30.54 -5.91 -2.58
C THR A 60 29.11 -5.92 -2.07
N PHE A 61 28.96 -5.89 -0.75
CA PHE A 61 27.66 -5.84 -0.10
C PHE A 61 27.75 -5.04 1.21
N GLN A 62 26.60 -4.63 1.75
CA GLN A 62 26.47 -3.94 3.02
C GLN A 62 25.39 -4.58 3.87
N ILE A 63 25.69 -4.83 5.15
CA ILE A 63 24.71 -5.24 6.15
C ILE A 63 24.29 -4.00 6.94
N ASN A 64 23.02 -3.68 6.92
CA ASN A 64 22.50 -2.56 7.69
C ASN A 64 21.59 -3.05 8.83
N HIS A 65 22.15 -3.17 10.02
CA HIS A 65 21.43 -3.66 11.19
C HIS A 65 20.30 -2.72 11.66
N LYS A 66 20.39 -1.41 11.37
CA LYS A 66 19.37 -0.44 11.78
C LYS A 66 18.07 -0.60 11.00
N VAL A 67 18.18 -0.92 9.71
CA VAL A 67 17.02 -1.13 8.84
C VAL A 67 16.80 -2.61 8.53
N ARG A 68 17.57 -3.51 9.15
CA ARG A 68 17.49 -4.96 8.99
C ARG A 68 17.52 -5.39 7.52
N GLU A 69 18.48 -4.87 6.76
CA GLU A 69 18.65 -5.16 5.35
C GLU A 69 20.08 -5.58 5.02
N PHE A 70 20.16 -6.39 4.01
CA PHE A 70 21.40 -6.84 3.39
C PHE A 70 21.41 -6.34 1.93
N CYS A 71 22.20 -5.34 1.62
CA CYS A 71 22.24 -4.75 0.29
C CYS A 71 23.40 -5.31 -0.53
N LEU A 72 23.08 -5.96 -1.65
CA LEU A 72 24.08 -6.33 -2.66
C LEU A 72 24.33 -5.08 -3.53
N LEU A 73 25.60 -4.71 -3.70
CA LEU A 73 25.94 -3.42 -4.27
C LEU A 73 26.54 -3.53 -5.67
N GLN A 74 27.73 -4.09 -5.77
CA GLN A 74 28.48 -4.11 -7.04
C GLN A 74 29.30 -5.38 -7.19
N SER A 75 29.45 -5.83 -8.42
CA SER A 75 30.31 -6.95 -8.77
C SER A 75 31.05 -6.69 -10.07
N ALA A 76 32.25 -7.18 -10.17
CA ALA A 76 33.01 -7.27 -11.42
C ALA A 76 33.85 -8.53 -11.43
N MET A 77 34.05 -9.10 -12.63
CA MET A 77 34.94 -10.21 -12.89
C MET A 77 35.78 -9.88 -14.12
N SER A 78 37.00 -10.41 -14.20
CA SER A 78 37.83 -10.28 -15.40
C SER A 78 37.11 -10.82 -16.64
N LEU A 79 37.28 -10.15 -17.78
CA LEU A 79 36.47 -10.36 -19.00
C LEU A 79 36.53 -11.79 -19.55
N ASP A 80 37.65 -12.48 -19.37
CA ASP A 80 37.93 -13.86 -19.78
C ASP A 80 37.33 -14.91 -18.81
N ARG A 81 36.67 -14.45 -17.72
CA ARG A 81 36.22 -15.32 -16.61
C ARG A 81 34.78 -15.08 -16.19
N LYS A 82 33.95 -14.43 -17.05
CA LYS A 82 32.52 -14.23 -16.82
C LYS A 82 31.72 -15.52 -16.95
N ASP A 83 31.89 -16.42 -15.98
CA ASP A 83 31.14 -17.67 -15.89
C ASP A 83 30.00 -17.55 -14.90
N LYS A 84 28.79 -17.87 -15.34
CA LYS A 84 27.56 -17.86 -14.52
C LYS A 84 27.66 -18.77 -13.29
N SER A 85 28.39 -19.88 -13.42
CA SER A 85 28.58 -20.82 -12.31
C SER A 85 29.42 -20.19 -11.19
N ILE A 86 30.46 -19.46 -11.54
CA ILE A 86 31.33 -18.75 -10.58
C ILE A 86 30.56 -17.62 -9.92
N TYR A 87 29.79 -16.86 -10.71
CA TYR A 87 28.94 -15.80 -10.17
C TYR A 87 27.90 -16.33 -9.16
N SER A 88 27.30 -17.49 -9.49
CA SER A 88 26.41 -18.20 -8.58
C SER A 88 27.08 -18.61 -7.26
N LEU A 89 28.36 -19.08 -7.33
CA LEU A 89 29.11 -19.43 -6.13
C LEU A 89 29.41 -18.22 -5.25
N MET A 90 29.75 -17.06 -5.84
CA MET A 90 29.96 -15.80 -5.10
C MET A 90 28.70 -15.37 -4.36
N VAL A 91 27.55 -15.40 -5.04
CA VAL A 91 26.27 -15.04 -4.43
C VAL A 91 25.86 -16.00 -3.33
N LYS A 92 26.07 -17.31 -3.50
CA LYS A 92 25.86 -18.31 -2.43
C LYS A 92 26.71 -17.99 -1.20
N LYS A 93 27.99 -17.64 -1.43
CA LYS A 93 28.90 -17.25 -0.34
C LYS A 93 28.41 -16.01 0.40
N ILE A 94 27.81 -15.04 -0.31
CA ILE A 94 27.19 -13.86 0.31
C ILE A 94 25.93 -14.26 1.12
N ILE A 95 25.09 -15.16 0.60
CA ILE A 95 23.91 -15.65 1.32
C ILE A 95 24.31 -16.28 2.66
N GLU A 96 25.42 -17.03 2.69
CA GLU A 96 25.97 -17.61 3.92
C GLU A 96 26.38 -16.56 4.97
N GLN A 97 26.73 -15.35 4.54
CA GLN A 97 27.04 -14.23 5.45
C GLN A 97 25.79 -13.60 6.08
N ASN A 98 24.60 -13.92 5.59
CA ASN A 98 23.34 -13.38 6.09
C ASN A 98 22.84 -14.15 7.32
N THR A 99 23.65 -14.21 8.37
CA THR A 99 23.34 -14.95 9.61
C THR A 99 22.11 -14.45 10.36
N ASN A 100 21.70 -13.20 10.10
CA ASN A 100 20.52 -12.56 10.71
C ASN A 100 19.23 -12.79 9.90
N ASN A 101 19.28 -13.51 8.79
CA ASN A 101 18.15 -13.72 7.88
C ASN A 101 17.47 -12.41 7.43
N TYR A 102 18.25 -11.36 7.22
CA TYR A 102 17.71 -10.11 6.68
C TYR A 102 17.31 -10.28 5.22
N PRO A 103 16.25 -9.62 4.74
CA PRO A 103 15.95 -9.59 3.32
C PRO A 103 17.15 -9.02 2.55
N MET A 104 17.66 -9.78 1.58
CA MET A 104 18.76 -9.36 0.72
C MET A 104 18.18 -8.69 -0.51
N ILE A 105 18.56 -7.44 -0.75
CA ILE A 105 18.06 -6.64 -1.87
C ILE A 105 19.17 -6.33 -2.87
N MET A 106 18.79 -6.26 -4.14
CA MET A 106 19.66 -5.85 -5.21
C MET A 106 18.90 -5.18 -6.36
N THR A 107 19.61 -4.39 -7.15
CA THR A 107 19.12 -3.78 -8.37
C THR A 107 20.03 -4.15 -9.52
N VAL A 108 19.48 -4.75 -10.57
CA VAL A 108 20.22 -5.17 -11.76
C VAL A 108 19.78 -4.37 -12.97
N SER A 109 20.72 -3.87 -13.76
CA SER A 109 20.42 -3.19 -15.03
C SER A 109 20.05 -4.24 -16.10
N THR A 110 18.82 -4.24 -16.58
CA THR A 110 18.38 -5.12 -17.66
C THR A 110 18.88 -4.68 -19.04
N LYS A 111 19.45 -3.46 -19.16
CA LYS A 111 20.04 -2.96 -20.40
C LYS A 111 21.48 -3.38 -20.58
N HIS A 112 22.21 -3.54 -19.49
CA HIS A 112 23.65 -3.78 -19.50
C HIS A 112 24.05 -5.16 -18.99
N ASP A 113 23.16 -5.84 -18.29
CA ASP A 113 23.42 -7.13 -17.68
C ASP A 113 22.19 -8.06 -17.80
N LEU A 114 22.02 -8.66 -18.98
CA LEU A 114 20.91 -9.60 -19.24
C LEU A 114 21.14 -10.98 -18.58
N GLU A 115 22.34 -11.26 -18.12
CA GLU A 115 22.71 -12.59 -17.64
C GLU A 115 22.55 -12.75 -16.12
N CYS A 116 22.68 -11.66 -15.36
CA CYS A 116 22.58 -11.69 -13.90
C CYS A 116 21.18 -12.04 -13.37
N PRO A 117 20.06 -11.46 -13.85
CA PRO A 117 18.74 -11.77 -13.31
C PRO A 117 18.41 -13.27 -13.28
N PRO A 118 18.66 -14.07 -14.33
CA PRO A 118 18.44 -15.51 -14.28
C PRO A 118 19.24 -16.23 -13.19
N VAL A 119 20.50 -15.82 -12.95
CA VAL A 119 21.34 -16.40 -11.88
C VAL A 119 20.72 -16.13 -10.51
N PHE A 120 20.32 -14.91 -10.25
CA PHE A 120 19.69 -14.55 -8.97
C PHE A 120 18.35 -15.26 -8.77
N LYS A 121 17.53 -15.37 -9.82
CA LYS A 121 16.26 -16.14 -9.76
C LYS A 121 16.48 -17.60 -9.41
N ALA A 122 17.52 -18.22 -10.02
CA ALA A 122 17.88 -19.60 -9.72
C ALA A 122 18.37 -19.79 -8.27
N LEU A 123 18.87 -18.74 -7.63
CA LEU A 123 19.29 -18.73 -6.22
C LEU A 123 18.17 -18.35 -5.25
N GLY A 124 16.93 -18.12 -5.73
CA GLY A 124 15.77 -17.84 -4.90
C GLY A 124 15.42 -16.36 -4.75
N PHE A 125 16.12 -15.47 -5.45
CA PHE A 125 15.70 -14.07 -5.52
C PHE A 125 14.40 -13.92 -6.30
N LYS A 126 13.49 -13.08 -5.82
CA LYS A 126 12.22 -12.77 -6.47
C LYS A 126 12.22 -11.32 -6.93
N THR A 127 11.80 -11.08 -8.18
CA THR A 127 11.62 -9.73 -8.70
C THR A 127 10.37 -9.12 -8.08
N TYR A 128 10.48 -7.94 -7.47
CA TYR A 128 9.32 -7.21 -6.97
C TYR A 128 8.94 -6.03 -7.87
N LEU A 129 9.87 -5.54 -8.71
CA LEU A 129 9.64 -4.42 -9.62
C LEU A 129 10.56 -4.50 -10.82
N VAL A 130 10.06 -4.06 -12.00
CA VAL A 130 10.87 -3.74 -13.18
C VAL A 130 10.54 -2.32 -13.60
N LEU A 131 11.53 -1.43 -13.57
CA LEU A 131 11.32 -0.01 -13.88
C LEU A 131 12.53 0.58 -14.63
N SER A 132 12.26 1.31 -15.71
CA SER A 132 13.26 2.12 -16.43
C SER A 132 14.53 1.36 -16.84
N GLY A 133 14.42 0.06 -17.10
CA GLY A 133 15.54 -0.79 -17.49
C GLY A 133 16.36 -1.31 -16.30
N PHE A 134 15.76 -1.34 -15.12
CA PHE A 134 16.30 -2.00 -13.94
C PHE A 134 15.31 -3.02 -13.39
N GLU A 135 15.83 -4.16 -12.95
CA GLU A 135 15.10 -5.18 -12.22
C GLU A 135 15.49 -5.10 -10.74
N TYR A 136 14.49 -4.92 -9.89
CA TYR A 136 14.63 -4.85 -8.43
C TYR A 136 14.26 -6.20 -7.85
N MET A 137 15.20 -6.82 -7.15
CA MET A 137 15.08 -8.17 -6.67
C MET A 137 15.31 -8.26 -5.17
N VAL A 138 14.66 -9.22 -4.53
CA VAL A 138 14.84 -9.52 -3.11
C VAL A 138 14.94 -11.01 -2.88
N TYR A 139 15.84 -11.41 -2.01
CA TYR A 139 15.95 -12.76 -1.44
C TYR A 139 15.44 -12.70 0.00
N GLY A 140 14.38 -13.44 0.30
CA GLY A 140 13.71 -13.42 1.59
C GLY A 140 12.31 -14.00 1.51
N ASP A 141 11.52 -13.78 2.57
CA ASP A 141 10.11 -14.19 2.63
C ASP A 141 9.29 -13.44 1.55
N GLU A 142 8.22 -14.07 1.08
CA GLU A 142 7.28 -13.44 0.14
C GLU A 142 6.66 -12.16 0.70
N LYS A 143 6.49 -12.10 2.04
CA LYS A 143 6.04 -10.90 2.74
C LYS A 143 7.01 -9.72 2.60
N ASP A 144 8.31 -9.98 2.56
CA ASP A 144 9.33 -8.94 2.36
C ASP A 144 9.30 -8.40 0.92
N VAL A 145 9.11 -9.29 -0.06
CA VAL A 145 8.92 -8.90 -1.48
C VAL A 145 7.72 -7.97 -1.61
N ARG A 146 6.61 -8.35 -1.00
CA ARG A 146 5.37 -7.57 -1.04
C ARG A 146 5.53 -6.21 -0.35
N LEU A 147 6.18 -6.17 0.81
CA LEU A 147 6.44 -4.94 1.55
C LEU A 147 7.31 -3.97 0.74
N LYS A 148 8.34 -4.47 0.04
CA LYS A 148 9.19 -3.64 -0.83
C LYS A 148 8.42 -3.05 -2.00
N LEU A 149 7.55 -3.83 -2.64
CA LEU A 149 6.69 -3.32 -3.71
C LEU A 149 5.76 -2.22 -3.19
N LEU A 150 5.10 -2.43 -2.05
CA LEU A 150 4.23 -1.42 -1.44
C LEU A 150 5.01 -0.15 -1.11
N ALA A 151 6.21 -0.28 -0.54
CA ALA A 151 7.09 0.85 -0.25
C ALA A 151 7.44 1.64 -1.52
N HIS A 152 7.72 0.94 -2.61
CA HIS A 152 8.05 1.59 -3.89
C HIS A 152 6.86 2.40 -4.45
N ILE A 153 5.66 1.83 -4.49
CA ILE A 153 4.49 2.54 -5.03
C ILE A 153 3.99 3.68 -4.13
N THR A 154 4.47 3.74 -2.89
CA THR A 154 4.06 4.72 -1.87
C THR A 154 5.21 5.58 -1.34
N MET A 155 6.36 5.62 -2.02
CA MET A 155 7.55 6.34 -1.53
C MET A 155 7.40 7.87 -1.43
N THR A 156 6.29 8.42 -1.88
CA THR A 156 5.93 9.83 -1.71
C THR A 156 4.58 9.97 -1.05
N ASN A 157 4.21 11.18 -0.64
CA ASN A 157 2.88 11.47 -0.10
C ASN A 157 1.78 11.58 -1.18
N VAL A 158 2.07 11.18 -2.43
CA VAL A 158 1.10 11.11 -3.54
C VAL A 158 1.00 9.67 -4.00
N TRP A 159 -0.09 8.99 -3.61
CA TRP A 159 -0.38 7.62 -4.03
C TRP A 159 -1.25 7.62 -5.28
N ASN A 160 -0.78 6.96 -6.31
CA ASN A 160 -1.41 7.01 -7.62
C ASN A 160 -2.06 5.67 -7.98
N SER A 161 -3.38 5.58 -7.75
CA SER A 161 -4.16 4.36 -7.98
C SER A 161 -4.35 3.99 -9.46
N ILE A 162 -3.94 4.86 -10.38
CA ILE A 162 -4.06 4.61 -11.83
C ILE A 162 -2.75 4.12 -12.48
N LYS A 163 -1.67 3.95 -11.71
CA LYS A 163 -0.41 3.38 -12.21
C LYS A 163 -0.44 1.85 -12.25
N GLY A 164 0.32 1.29 -13.19
CA GLY A 164 0.30 -0.13 -13.53
C GLY A 164 0.46 -1.09 -12.34
N ASP A 165 1.45 -0.85 -11.47
CA ASP A 165 1.65 -1.72 -10.30
C ASP A 165 0.53 -1.62 -9.27
N TRP A 166 -0.03 -0.43 -9.05
CA TRP A 166 -1.20 -0.27 -8.20
C TRP A 166 -2.40 -1.02 -8.75
N LEU A 167 -2.67 -0.86 -10.05
CA LEU A 167 -3.79 -1.56 -10.71
C LEU A 167 -3.62 -3.07 -10.69
N ARG A 168 -2.39 -3.58 -10.86
CA ARG A 168 -2.10 -5.01 -10.75
C ARG A 168 -2.42 -5.55 -9.35
N LEU A 169 -1.94 -4.88 -8.30
CA LEU A 169 -2.22 -5.25 -6.91
C LEU A 169 -3.71 -5.19 -6.60
N LYS A 170 -4.40 -4.17 -7.13
CA LYS A 170 -5.84 -4.02 -6.97
C LYS A 170 -6.60 -5.17 -7.64
N SER A 171 -6.18 -5.60 -8.83
CA SER A 171 -6.75 -6.77 -9.49
C SER A 171 -6.55 -8.04 -8.66
N GLU A 172 -5.34 -8.28 -8.16
CA GLU A 172 -5.03 -9.43 -7.30
C GLU A 172 -5.95 -9.51 -6.06
N TRP A 173 -6.23 -8.38 -5.42
CA TRP A 173 -7.15 -8.32 -4.29
C TRP A 173 -8.60 -8.54 -4.70
N ASN A 174 -9.02 -7.92 -5.81
CA ASN A 174 -10.36 -8.08 -6.32
C ASN A 174 -10.66 -9.53 -6.64
N ASP A 175 -9.75 -10.24 -7.32
CA ASP A 175 -9.88 -11.65 -7.65
C ASP A 175 -10.04 -12.51 -6.38
N LYS A 176 -9.29 -12.23 -5.32
CA LYS A 176 -9.40 -12.92 -4.02
C LYS A 176 -10.75 -12.69 -3.35
N ILE A 177 -11.22 -11.44 -3.35
CA ILE A 177 -12.49 -11.07 -2.71
C ILE A 177 -13.68 -11.61 -3.52
N GLU A 178 -13.59 -11.62 -4.86
CA GLU A 178 -14.59 -12.26 -5.72
C GLU A 178 -14.65 -13.78 -5.52
N ALA A 179 -13.51 -14.42 -5.39
CA ALA A 179 -13.44 -15.85 -5.08
C ALA A 179 -14.09 -16.20 -3.73
N ALA A 180 -14.07 -15.27 -2.76
CA ALA A 180 -14.75 -15.40 -1.48
C ALA A 180 -16.26 -15.07 -1.54
N GLY A 181 -16.79 -14.69 -2.70
CA GLY A 181 -18.23 -14.52 -2.93
C GLY A 181 -18.71 -13.09 -3.19
N LEU A 182 -17.84 -12.08 -3.20
CA LEU A 182 -18.22 -10.73 -3.61
C LEU A 182 -18.09 -10.58 -5.13
N LYS A 183 -19.18 -10.27 -5.82
CA LYS A 183 -19.13 -9.95 -7.25
C LYS A 183 -18.79 -8.48 -7.45
N TYR A 184 -17.57 -8.17 -7.88
CA TYR A 184 -17.18 -6.83 -8.32
C TYR A 184 -17.93 -6.45 -9.62
N GLY A 185 -18.35 -5.17 -9.71
CA GLY A 185 -19.20 -4.70 -10.83
C GLY A 185 -20.70 -4.80 -10.52
N VAL A 186 -21.07 -5.66 -9.58
CA VAL A 186 -22.34 -5.59 -8.88
C VAL A 186 -21.99 -5.15 -7.45
N ALA A 187 -21.38 -3.97 -7.31
CA ALA A 187 -21.22 -3.36 -5.99
C ALA A 187 -22.59 -3.35 -5.39
N ASN A 188 -22.76 -4.02 -4.32
CA ASN A 188 -24.00 -4.40 -3.67
C ASN A 188 -25.13 -3.36 -3.93
N PRO A 189 -25.84 -3.42 -5.09
CA PRO A 189 -26.76 -2.38 -5.53
C PRO A 189 -27.97 -2.27 -4.61
N LYS A 190 -28.12 -3.25 -3.71
CA LYS A 190 -29.23 -3.31 -2.76
C LYS A 190 -29.00 -2.44 -1.51
N PHE A 191 -27.76 -1.99 -1.23
CA PHE A 191 -27.43 -1.49 0.10
C PHE A 191 -26.94 -0.03 0.17
N ALA A 192 -26.69 0.60 -0.96
CA ALA A 192 -26.41 2.03 -1.02
C ALA A 192 -26.82 2.60 -2.36
N SER A 193 -27.43 3.75 -2.35
CA SER A 193 -27.85 4.46 -3.55
C SER A 193 -27.32 5.89 -3.52
N ARG A 194 -26.81 6.35 -4.66
CA ARG A 194 -26.52 7.77 -4.90
C ARG A 194 -27.74 8.55 -5.35
N GLU A 195 -28.90 7.90 -5.48
CA GLU A 195 -30.12 8.60 -5.78
C GLU A 195 -30.49 9.61 -4.69
N GLY A 196 -30.59 10.85 -5.08
CA GLY A 196 -30.95 11.93 -4.21
C GLY A 196 -29.81 12.71 -3.56
N CYS A 197 -28.58 12.17 -3.52
CA CYS A 197 -27.44 12.91 -2.94
C CYS A 197 -26.93 14.04 -3.83
N TRP A 198 -27.26 14.02 -5.11
CA TRP A 198 -26.85 15.01 -6.11
C TRP A 198 -28.03 15.73 -6.79
N GLN A 199 -29.20 15.73 -6.21
CA GLN A 199 -30.33 16.54 -6.68
C GLN A 199 -30.20 18.04 -6.36
N GLY A 200 -29.14 18.44 -5.69
CA GLY A 200 -28.75 19.85 -5.68
C GLY A 200 -28.29 20.26 -7.08
N GLU A 201 -28.77 21.35 -7.57
CA GLU A 201 -28.62 22.08 -8.84
C GLU A 201 -27.31 21.95 -9.64
N SER A 202 -26.40 21.07 -9.30
CA SER A 202 -25.10 20.83 -9.99
C SER A 202 -25.14 19.86 -11.16
N GLY A 203 -26.33 19.40 -11.58
CA GLY A 203 -26.54 18.76 -12.89
C GLY A 203 -25.89 17.38 -13.11
N PHE A 204 -25.61 16.60 -12.06
CA PHE A 204 -25.00 15.27 -12.17
C PHE A 204 -26.00 14.09 -12.15
N SER A 205 -27.28 14.34 -12.25
CA SER A 205 -28.24 13.29 -12.55
C SER A 205 -28.09 12.91 -14.03
N ASN A 206 -27.80 11.66 -14.30
CA ASN A 206 -27.75 10.99 -15.60
C ASN A 206 -26.36 10.86 -16.24
N VAL A 207 -25.48 10.06 -15.65
CA VAL A 207 -24.52 9.31 -16.47
C VAL A 207 -25.29 8.14 -17.06
N VAL A 208 -25.71 8.29 -18.31
CA VAL A 208 -26.22 7.17 -19.13
C VAL A 208 -25.04 6.29 -19.48
N LEU A 209 -24.86 5.19 -18.75
CA LEU A 209 -23.90 4.17 -19.15
C LEU A 209 -24.57 3.35 -20.28
N THR A 210 -24.01 3.47 -21.47
CA THR A 210 -24.35 2.59 -22.58
C THR A 210 -23.60 1.28 -22.38
N THR A 211 -24.25 0.26 -21.85
CA THR A 211 -23.70 -1.09 -21.82
C THR A 211 -23.89 -1.71 -23.21
N ARG A 212 -22.82 -2.29 -23.75
CA ARG A 212 -22.88 -3.10 -24.97
C ARG A 212 -23.11 -4.55 -24.55
N LYS A 213 -24.28 -5.09 -24.81
CA LYS A 213 -24.54 -6.53 -24.76
C LYS A 213 -24.39 -7.13 -26.15
N ILE A 214 -23.83 -8.31 -26.21
CA ILE A 214 -23.85 -9.12 -27.45
C ILE A 214 -24.99 -10.14 -27.29
N GLU A 215 -26.04 -9.95 -28.05
CA GLU A 215 -27.14 -10.91 -28.18
C GLU A 215 -27.17 -11.40 -29.61
N ASP A 216 -27.13 -12.72 -29.82
CA ASP A 216 -27.13 -13.38 -31.15
C ASP A 216 -26.08 -12.85 -32.15
N GLY A 217 -24.86 -12.52 -31.65
CA GLY A 217 -23.77 -12.01 -32.49
C GLY A 217 -23.90 -10.53 -32.87
N ASN A 218 -24.95 -9.83 -32.44
CA ASN A 218 -25.15 -8.40 -32.67
C ASN A 218 -24.91 -7.58 -31.41
N VAL A 219 -24.27 -6.42 -31.58
CA VAL A 219 -24.06 -5.47 -30.47
C VAL A 219 -25.36 -4.71 -30.23
N VAL A 220 -26.10 -5.07 -29.20
CA VAL A 220 -27.28 -4.34 -28.76
C VAL A 220 -26.83 -3.25 -27.76
N LYS A 221 -27.16 -1.99 -28.08
CA LYS A 221 -26.99 -0.88 -27.16
C LYS A 221 -28.19 -0.83 -26.20
N GLU A 222 -28.00 -1.28 -24.97
CA GLU A 222 -28.95 -0.97 -23.90
C GLU A 222 -28.67 0.42 -23.34
N THR A 223 -29.51 1.38 -23.63
CA THR A 223 -29.59 2.67 -22.94
C THR A 223 -30.46 2.48 -21.70
N GLY A 224 -29.88 1.93 -20.63
CA GLY A 224 -30.52 1.89 -19.34
C GLY A 224 -30.14 3.13 -18.54
N LYS A 225 -31.11 3.74 -17.83
CA LYS A 225 -30.76 4.59 -16.69
C LYS A 225 -29.98 3.69 -15.73
N SER A 226 -28.66 3.90 -15.66
CA SER A 226 -27.86 3.22 -14.66
C SER A 226 -28.28 3.75 -13.30
N HIS A 227 -29.12 3.00 -12.62
CA HIS A 227 -29.32 3.11 -11.18
C HIS A 227 -28.09 2.56 -10.46
N ASN A 228 -26.90 3.03 -10.82
CA ASN A 228 -25.67 2.69 -10.11
C ASN A 228 -25.58 3.53 -8.84
N GLY A 229 -26.52 3.28 -7.95
CA GLY A 229 -26.46 3.68 -6.57
C GLY A 229 -25.43 2.88 -5.77
N ASN A 230 -24.22 2.74 -6.27
CA ASN A 230 -23.19 2.00 -5.57
C ASN A 230 -22.46 2.93 -4.61
N ALA A 231 -22.43 2.55 -3.32
CA ALA A 231 -21.48 3.13 -2.39
C ALA A 231 -20.06 2.99 -2.92
N SER A 232 -19.22 3.96 -2.63
CA SER A 232 -17.81 3.91 -2.98
C SER A 232 -17.16 2.67 -2.35
N VAL A 233 -16.45 1.90 -3.15
CA VAL A 233 -15.72 0.72 -2.66
C VAL A 233 -14.32 1.18 -2.27
N LEU A 234 -13.94 0.95 -1.02
CA LEU A 234 -12.58 1.24 -0.54
C LEU A 234 -11.56 0.42 -1.32
N ASP A 235 -10.49 1.07 -1.77
CA ASP A 235 -9.43 0.40 -2.53
C ASP A 235 -8.66 -0.59 -1.63
N PRO A 236 -8.64 -1.89 -1.94
CA PRO A 236 -7.97 -2.88 -1.09
C PRO A 236 -6.45 -2.69 -1.01
N VAL A 237 -5.82 -2.04 -2.01
CA VAL A 237 -4.38 -1.70 -1.94
C VAL A 237 -4.13 -0.63 -0.89
N VAL A 238 -5.04 0.36 -0.75
CA VAL A 238 -4.98 1.34 0.36
C VAL A 238 -5.06 0.61 1.70
N CYS A 239 -5.98 -0.35 1.84
CA CYS A 239 -6.09 -1.16 3.06
C CYS A 239 -4.79 -1.91 3.36
N GLU A 240 -4.21 -2.55 2.35
CA GLU A 240 -2.95 -3.28 2.47
C GLU A 240 -1.79 -2.38 2.92
N VAL A 241 -1.61 -1.24 2.25
CA VAL A 241 -0.55 -0.28 2.61
C VAL A 241 -0.71 0.19 4.04
N ILE A 242 -1.93 0.60 4.43
CA ILE A 242 -2.18 1.09 5.79
C ILE A 242 -1.87 0.03 6.83
N LEU A 243 -2.34 -1.21 6.62
CA LEU A 243 -2.05 -2.32 7.54
C LEU A 243 -0.55 -2.63 7.63
N ARG A 244 0.14 -2.65 6.50
CA ARG A 244 1.55 -3.04 6.47
C ARG A 244 2.51 -1.96 7.00
N PHE A 245 2.15 -0.67 6.87
CA PHE A 245 3.01 0.43 7.32
C PHE A 245 2.67 0.96 8.70
N PHE A 246 1.39 0.93 9.08
CA PHE A 246 0.93 1.58 10.32
C PHE A 246 0.50 0.61 11.42
N MET A 247 0.67 -0.71 11.21
CA MET A 247 0.53 -1.71 12.26
C MET A 247 1.89 -1.87 12.97
N PRO A 248 1.97 -1.77 14.29
CA PRO A 248 3.22 -2.03 15.02
C PRO A 248 3.63 -3.51 14.87
N THR A 249 4.93 -3.79 14.99
CA THR A 249 5.51 -5.14 14.75
C THR A 249 4.84 -6.24 15.60
N LYS A 250 4.41 -5.88 16.79
CA LYS A 250 3.70 -6.80 17.72
C LYS A 250 2.19 -6.58 17.74
N GLY A 251 1.68 -5.68 16.87
CA GLY A 251 0.26 -5.38 16.79
C GLY A 251 -0.51 -6.47 16.06
N VAL A 252 -1.71 -6.73 16.51
CA VAL A 252 -2.59 -7.75 15.93
C VAL A 252 -4.01 -7.26 15.71
N ARG A 253 -4.44 -6.13 16.33
CA ARG A 253 -5.84 -5.70 16.38
C ARG A 253 -6.10 -4.42 15.62
N VAL A 254 -7.06 -4.48 14.73
CA VAL A 254 -7.52 -3.36 13.91
C VAL A 254 -8.97 -3.03 14.25
N TYR A 255 -9.27 -1.75 14.43
CA TYR A 255 -10.64 -1.27 14.62
C TYR A 255 -11.04 -0.28 13.53
N ASN A 256 -12.24 -0.47 12.97
CA ASN A 256 -12.85 0.48 12.05
C ASN A 256 -14.19 0.96 12.63
N PRO A 257 -14.29 2.22 13.06
CA PRO A 257 -15.52 2.74 13.64
C PRO A 257 -16.67 2.96 12.65
N PHE A 258 -16.39 2.95 11.33
CA PHE A 258 -17.39 3.12 10.27
C PHE A 258 -17.18 2.05 9.20
N GLY A 259 -17.76 0.89 9.42
CA GLY A 259 -17.44 -0.38 8.78
C GLY A 259 -17.43 -0.39 7.27
N GLY A 260 -18.53 0.02 6.68
CA GLY A 260 -18.67 0.02 5.23
C GLY A 260 -18.48 -1.37 4.60
N GLY A 261 -17.82 -1.40 3.43
CA GLY A 261 -17.61 -2.62 2.66
C GLY A 261 -16.59 -3.59 3.28
N VAL A 262 -16.45 -4.74 2.61
CA VAL A 262 -15.66 -5.89 3.10
C VAL A 262 -14.15 -5.69 3.03
N GLN A 263 -13.65 -4.77 2.19
CA GLN A 263 -12.26 -4.70 1.75
C GLN A 263 -11.25 -4.65 2.90
N MET A 264 -11.50 -3.75 3.88
CA MET A 264 -10.56 -3.58 5.00
C MET A 264 -10.45 -4.85 5.85
N GLY A 265 -11.57 -5.44 6.22
CA GLY A 265 -11.58 -6.65 7.03
C GLY A 265 -11.07 -7.86 6.27
N PHE A 266 -11.36 -7.97 4.97
CA PHE A 266 -10.84 -9.05 4.14
C PHE A 266 -9.32 -9.01 4.03
N VAL A 267 -8.75 -7.82 3.77
CA VAL A 267 -7.29 -7.63 3.73
C VAL A 267 -6.67 -7.88 5.09
N ALA A 268 -7.27 -7.37 6.18
CA ALA A 268 -6.80 -7.60 7.54
C ALA A 268 -6.79 -9.09 7.90
N GLY A 269 -7.89 -9.80 7.64
CA GLY A 269 -8.02 -11.24 7.87
C GLY A 269 -7.01 -12.07 7.06
N SER A 270 -6.78 -11.69 5.80
CA SER A 270 -5.78 -12.36 4.93
C SER A 270 -4.35 -12.24 5.47
N TYR A 271 -4.05 -11.22 6.25
CA TYR A 271 -2.76 -11.06 6.96
C TYR A 271 -2.76 -11.65 8.37
N GLY A 272 -3.87 -12.24 8.81
CA GLY A 272 -4.02 -12.83 10.14
C GLY A 272 -4.23 -11.81 11.26
N TYR A 273 -4.62 -10.56 10.94
CA TYR A 273 -5.00 -9.58 11.94
C TYR A 273 -6.42 -9.81 12.47
N GLU A 274 -6.62 -9.50 13.74
CA GLU A 274 -7.96 -9.41 14.33
C GLU A 274 -8.61 -8.10 13.87
N TYR A 275 -9.77 -8.18 13.25
CA TYR A 275 -10.50 -7.01 12.75
C TYR A 275 -11.88 -6.91 13.39
N LEU A 276 -12.18 -5.75 13.94
CA LEU A 276 -13.51 -5.40 14.40
C LEU A 276 -13.99 -4.13 13.71
N SER A 277 -15.24 -4.14 13.31
CA SER A 277 -15.87 -2.97 12.74
C SER A 277 -17.26 -2.70 13.31
N SER A 278 -17.57 -1.41 13.49
CA SER A 278 -18.90 -0.89 13.77
C SER A 278 -19.59 -0.53 12.44
N GLU A 279 -20.76 -1.10 12.19
CA GLU A 279 -21.58 -0.80 11.01
C GLU A 279 -23.05 -0.66 11.44
N ILE A 280 -23.73 0.38 10.97
CA ILE A 280 -25.13 0.63 11.36
C ILE A 280 -26.12 -0.24 10.60
N ARG A 281 -25.74 -0.78 9.44
CA ARG A 281 -26.61 -1.59 8.59
C ARG A 281 -26.44 -3.08 8.90
N GLN A 282 -27.54 -3.77 9.19
CA GLN A 282 -27.52 -5.22 9.44
C GLN A 282 -27.14 -5.97 8.16
N ASN A 283 -27.75 -5.62 7.04
CA ASN A 283 -27.49 -6.26 5.75
C ASN A 283 -26.00 -6.22 5.33
N GLN A 284 -25.30 -5.11 5.63
CA GLN A 284 -23.88 -4.99 5.35
C GLN A 284 -23.03 -5.85 6.28
N CYS A 285 -23.39 -5.90 7.57
CA CYS A 285 -22.75 -6.79 8.54
C CYS A 285 -22.85 -8.25 8.10
N ASP A 286 -24.05 -8.69 7.75
CA ASP A 286 -24.31 -10.08 7.36
C ASP A 286 -23.53 -10.48 6.10
N THR A 287 -23.54 -9.61 5.09
CA THR A 287 -22.78 -9.83 3.84
C THR A 287 -21.27 -9.91 4.10
N ASN A 288 -20.72 -8.94 4.84
CA ASN A 288 -19.29 -8.89 5.10
C ASN A 288 -18.80 -10.08 5.95
N ASN A 289 -19.59 -10.44 6.98
CA ASN A 289 -19.27 -11.59 7.83
C ASN A 289 -19.36 -12.92 7.04
N ALA A 290 -20.29 -13.04 6.10
CA ALA A 290 -20.38 -14.23 5.25
C ALA A 290 -19.18 -14.35 4.29
N ILE A 291 -18.72 -13.24 3.69
CA ILE A 291 -17.55 -13.24 2.79
C ILE A 291 -16.26 -13.54 3.58
N CYS A 292 -16.17 -13.08 4.81
CA CYS A 292 -14.99 -13.24 5.67
C CYS A 292 -15.10 -14.43 6.65
N GLN A 293 -16.02 -15.38 6.44
CA GLN A 293 -16.28 -16.50 7.36
C GLN A 293 -15.05 -17.36 7.64
N ASP A 294 -14.11 -17.44 6.70
CA ASP A 294 -12.86 -18.21 6.84
C ASP A 294 -11.80 -17.49 7.68
N PHE A 295 -12.02 -16.23 8.01
CA PHE A 295 -11.11 -15.44 8.87
C PHE A 295 -11.64 -15.43 10.31
N TYR A 296 -11.05 -16.22 11.15
CA TYR A 296 -11.50 -16.49 12.53
C TYR A 296 -11.77 -15.23 13.38
N ASN A 297 -10.98 -14.17 13.20
CA ASN A 297 -11.05 -12.96 14.03
C ASN A 297 -11.51 -11.71 13.26
N THR A 298 -12.27 -11.86 12.17
CA THR A 298 -12.77 -10.75 11.36
C THR A 298 -14.28 -10.60 11.55
N LYS A 299 -14.74 -9.43 12.03
CA LYS A 299 -16.14 -9.25 12.40
C LYS A 299 -16.66 -7.83 12.17
N TRP A 300 -17.85 -7.73 11.59
CA TRP A 300 -18.69 -6.54 11.58
C TRP A 300 -19.83 -6.72 12.57
N LEU A 301 -20.00 -5.71 13.46
CA LEU A 301 -21.09 -5.69 14.42
C LEU A 301 -22.08 -4.57 14.06
N LYS A 302 -23.36 -4.89 14.03
CA LYS A 302 -24.40 -3.85 13.96
C LYS A 302 -24.31 -2.98 15.19
N SER A 303 -23.85 -1.74 15.01
CA SER A 303 -23.67 -0.81 16.11
C SER A 303 -23.48 0.62 15.58
N ASN A 304 -23.86 1.60 16.41
CA ASN A 304 -23.59 3.00 16.16
C ASN A 304 -22.24 3.38 16.77
N SER A 305 -21.30 3.87 15.97
CA SER A 305 -19.93 4.22 16.39
C SER A 305 -19.88 5.26 17.50
N SER A 306 -20.85 6.18 17.56
CA SER A 306 -20.92 7.23 18.60
C SER A 306 -21.23 6.66 19.99
N THR A 307 -21.93 5.55 20.07
CA THR A 307 -22.36 4.91 21.32
C THR A 307 -21.66 3.59 21.60
N PHE A 308 -21.12 2.93 20.57
CA PHE A 308 -20.42 1.65 20.71
C PHE A 308 -19.13 1.78 21.51
N ARG A 309 -18.89 0.82 22.39
CA ARG A 309 -17.71 0.77 23.28
C ARG A 309 -17.06 -0.60 23.13
N PRO A 310 -16.07 -0.76 22.24
CA PRO A 310 -15.28 -1.99 22.19
C PRO A 310 -14.65 -2.28 23.53
N LYS A 311 -14.66 -3.55 23.94
CA LYS A 311 -14.16 -3.98 25.27
C LYS A 311 -12.63 -4.04 25.36
N GLN A 312 -11.96 -4.14 24.23
CA GLN A 312 -10.49 -4.31 24.14
C GLN A 312 -9.82 -3.13 23.48
N LYS A 313 -8.50 -3.06 23.61
CA LYS A 313 -7.67 -2.06 22.96
C LYS A 313 -7.22 -2.54 21.56
N TYR A 314 -6.90 -1.60 20.70
CA TYR A 314 -6.53 -1.82 19.30
C TYR A 314 -5.18 -1.18 18.98
N ASP A 315 -4.45 -1.79 18.06
CA ASP A 315 -3.11 -1.39 17.66
C ASP A 315 -3.11 -0.51 16.41
N LEU A 316 -4.24 -0.46 15.71
CA LEU A 316 -4.49 0.43 14.58
C LEU A 316 -5.98 0.75 14.50
N VAL A 317 -6.29 2.02 14.27
CA VAL A 317 -7.63 2.43 13.82
C VAL A 317 -7.50 2.93 12.38
N PHE A 318 -8.30 2.36 11.48
CA PHE A 318 -8.45 2.88 10.13
C PHE A 318 -9.92 3.11 9.81
N SER A 319 -10.25 4.28 9.31
CA SER A 319 -11.60 4.69 8.99
C SER A 319 -11.69 5.34 7.62
N CYS A 320 -12.68 4.95 6.84
CA CYS A 320 -13.20 5.69 5.70
C CYS A 320 -14.67 5.99 6.02
N PRO A 321 -14.97 7.13 6.67
CA PRO A 321 -16.30 7.43 7.18
C PRO A 321 -17.25 7.78 6.03
N PRO A 322 -18.58 7.78 6.27
CA PRO A 322 -19.52 8.34 5.31
C PRO A 322 -19.23 9.82 5.06
N TYR A 323 -19.44 10.26 3.81
CA TYR A 323 -19.24 11.66 3.41
C TYR A 323 -20.56 12.41 3.43
N TYR A 324 -20.58 13.61 4.02
CA TYR A 324 -21.79 14.40 4.19
C TYR A 324 -22.56 14.61 2.87
N LYS A 325 -23.79 14.11 2.82
CA LYS A 325 -24.71 14.20 1.67
C LYS A 325 -24.16 13.62 0.36
N VAL A 326 -23.18 12.71 0.39
CA VAL A 326 -22.60 12.10 -0.83
C VAL A 326 -23.24 10.77 -1.17
N GLU A 327 -23.59 9.95 -0.16
CA GLU A 327 -24.16 8.63 -0.33
C GLU A 327 -25.42 8.48 0.53
N LYS A 328 -26.37 7.64 0.08
CA LYS A 328 -27.54 7.26 0.88
C LYS A 328 -27.44 5.77 1.19
N TYR A 329 -27.42 5.46 2.46
CA TYR A 329 -27.37 4.09 2.95
C TYR A 329 -28.76 3.58 3.25
N ILE A 330 -29.04 2.32 2.88
CA ILE A 330 -30.32 1.65 3.13
C ILE A 330 -30.06 0.26 3.71
N ASP A 331 -30.97 -0.20 4.59
CA ASP A 331 -30.93 -1.54 5.20
C ASP A 331 -31.96 -2.46 4.54
N TYR A 332 -32.18 -3.64 5.08
CA TYR A 332 -33.08 -4.68 4.54
C TYR A 332 -34.52 -4.21 4.29
N ASP A 333 -35.03 -3.31 5.10
CA ASP A 333 -36.36 -2.71 5.00
C ASP A 333 -36.48 -1.63 3.92
N GLY A 334 -35.37 -1.31 3.22
CA GLY A 334 -35.32 -0.26 2.23
C GLY A 334 -35.23 1.18 2.80
N ASN A 335 -35.13 1.31 4.13
CA ASN A 335 -35.02 2.60 4.81
C ASN A 335 -33.58 2.91 5.19
N SER A 336 -33.28 4.20 5.41
CA SER A 336 -32.03 4.60 6.05
C SER A 336 -32.02 4.09 7.50
N PRO A 337 -30.90 3.47 7.93
CA PRO A 337 -30.80 2.96 9.30
C PRO A 337 -30.84 4.10 10.32
N GLU A 338 -31.36 3.82 11.50
CA GLU A 338 -31.31 4.74 12.61
C GLU A 338 -29.85 5.09 12.95
N GLY A 339 -29.56 6.38 13.09
CA GLY A 339 -28.22 6.88 13.38
C GLY A 339 -27.34 7.09 12.15
N GLU A 340 -27.90 7.04 10.94
CA GLU A 340 -27.18 7.44 9.73
C GLU A 340 -26.82 8.93 9.80
N ILE A 341 -25.52 9.24 9.64
CA ILE A 341 -24.99 10.59 9.88
C ILE A 341 -24.89 11.44 8.62
N ASN A 342 -24.74 10.85 7.43
CA ASN A 342 -24.51 11.63 6.21
C ASN A 342 -25.73 12.42 5.74
N SER A 343 -26.93 12.09 6.23
CA SER A 343 -28.20 12.73 5.92
C SER A 343 -28.66 13.73 7.00
N LEU A 344 -27.84 13.97 8.02
CA LEU A 344 -28.16 14.95 9.08
C LEU A 344 -28.44 16.35 8.50
N PRO A 345 -29.31 17.16 9.18
CA PRO A 345 -29.75 18.44 8.66
C PRO A 345 -28.62 19.43 8.37
N SER A 346 -27.62 19.50 9.24
CA SER A 346 -26.49 20.41 9.11
C SER A 346 -25.15 19.69 9.06
N TYR A 347 -24.15 20.34 8.47
CA TYR A 347 -22.78 19.85 8.45
C TYR A 347 -22.16 19.80 9.86
N ASP A 348 -22.53 20.74 10.71
CA ASP A 348 -22.05 20.77 12.11
C ASP A 348 -22.56 19.57 12.92
N GLU A 349 -23.83 19.20 12.78
CA GLU A 349 -24.38 17.98 13.40
C GLU A 349 -23.73 16.72 12.88
N PHE A 350 -23.46 16.69 11.57
CA PHE A 350 -22.69 15.60 10.96
C PHE A 350 -21.31 15.47 11.60
N LEU A 351 -20.53 16.58 11.68
CA LEU A 351 -19.19 16.57 12.28
C LEU A 351 -19.22 16.18 13.76
N GLN A 352 -20.15 16.73 14.54
CA GLN A 352 -20.28 16.41 15.96
C GLN A 352 -20.51 14.90 16.18
N THR A 353 -21.41 14.32 15.38
CA THR A 353 -21.71 12.88 15.48
C THR A 353 -20.55 12.03 15.01
N LEU A 354 -19.92 12.38 13.89
CA LEU A 354 -18.73 11.73 13.35
C LEU A 354 -17.60 11.72 14.39
N PHE A 355 -17.29 12.89 14.95
CA PHE A 355 -16.22 13.06 15.93
C PHE A 355 -16.52 12.39 17.26
N SER A 356 -17.79 12.24 17.62
CA SER A 356 -18.17 11.40 18.76
C SER A 356 -17.75 9.94 18.54
N GLY A 357 -17.97 9.38 17.34
CA GLY A 357 -17.50 8.06 16.97
C GLY A 357 -15.96 7.94 17.02
N TYR A 358 -15.26 8.93 16.50
CA TYR A 358 -13.79 8.95 16.57
C TYR A 358 -13.25 9.06 17.99
N LYS A 359 -13.91 9.83 18.86
CA LYS A 359 -13.53 9.91 20.26
C LYS A 359 -13.59 8.54 20.94
N GLN A 360 -14.61 7.73 20.63
CA GLN A 360 -14.69 6.36 21.14
C GLN A 360 -13.56 5.48 20.59
N ALA A 361 -13.23 5.63 19.31
CA ALA A 361 -12.13 4.90 18.69
C ALA A 361 -10.76 5.31 19.26
N ILE A 362 -10.53 6.60 19.54
CA ILE A 362 -9.31 7.09 20.21
C ILE A 362 -9.17 6.52 21.62
N ASN A 363 -10.28 6.38 22.36
CA ASN A 363 -10.27 5.82 23.72
C ASN A 363 -9.83 4.35 23.75
N VAL A 364 -10.08 3.59 22.66
CA VAL A 364 -9.68 2.19 22.55
C VAL A 364 -8.40 1.97 21.75
N LEU A 365 -7.84 3.00 21.15
CA LEU A 365 -6.53 2.94 20.52
C LEU A 365 -5.44 2.87 21.59
N ASN A 366 -4.50 1.94 21.45
CA ASN A 366 -3.30 1.87 22.28
C ASN A 366 -2.44 3.13 22.12
N ASP A 367 -1.65 3.45 23.13
CA ASP A 367 -0.61 4.46 23.01
C ASP A 367 0.51 3.96 22.09
N ASN A 368 1.20 4.89 21.45
CA ASN A 368 2.21 4.64 20.41
C ASN A 368 1.65 3.91 19.18
N CYS A 369 0.40 4.21 18.83
CA CYS A 369 -0.31 3.62 17.70
C CYS A 369 -0.92 4.68 16.78
N PHE A 370 -1.19 4.28 15.53
CA PHE A 370 -1.73 5.15 14.50
C PHE A 370 -3.25 5.11 14.43
N PHE A 371 -3.82 6.27 14.17
CA PHE A 371 -5.19 6.47 13.71
C PHE A 371 -5.15 7.01 12.28
N VAL A 372 -5.71 6.30 11.34
CA VAL A 372 -5.70 6.69 9.92
C VAL A 372 -7.11 6.95 9.45
N VAL A 373 -7.32 8.06 8.76
CA VAL A 373 -8.63 8.43 8.21
C VAL A 373 -8.49 8.76 6.73
N MET A 374 -9.31 8.13 5.90
CA MET A 374 -9.46 8.51 4.50
C MET A 374 -10.67 9.43 4.36
N VAL A 375 -10.46 10.66 3.90
CA VAL A 375 -11.49 11.68 3.80
C VAL A 375 -11.56 12.27 2.39
N GLY A 376 -12.77 12.61 1.98
CA GLY A 376 -13.04 13.36 0.78
C GLY A 376 -13.80 14.63 1.12
N ASP A 377 -13.26 15.79 0.77
CA ASP A 377 -14.02 17.02 0.94
C ASP A 377 -15.09 17.16 -0.13
N SER A 378 -16.24 17.70 0.21
CA SER A 378 -17.36 17.96 -0.69
C SER A 378 -17.72 19.45 -0.67
N ARG A 379 -18.55 19.86 -1.65
CA ARG A 379 -19.00 21.24 -1.76
C ARG A 379 -20.43 21.37 -1.30
N ASP A 380 -20.74 22.49 -0.69
CA ASP A 380 -22.10 22.90 -0.36
C ASP A 380 -22.92 23.28 -1.63
N LYS A 381 -24.18 23.60 -1.46
CA LYS A 381 -25.08 24.06 -2.55
C LYS A 381 -24.57 25.31 -3.27
N ASN A 382 -23.79 26.15 -2.60
CA ASN A 382 -23.21 27.39 -3.18
C ASN A 382 -21.88 27.10 -3.89
N GLY A 383 -21.32 25.90 -3.72
CA GLY A 383 -20.10 25.43 -4.32
C GLY A 383 -18.83 25.69 -3.54
N ALA A 384 -18.93 26.14 -2.30
CA ALA A 384 -17.80 26.21 -1.37
C ALA A 384 -17.49 24.84 -0.77
N TYR A 385 -16.23 24.55 -0.50
CA TYR A 385 -15.85 23.34 0.24
C TYR A 385 -16.27 23.45 1.71
N TYR A 386 -16.68 22.33 2.29
CA TYR A 386 -16.98 22.25 3.72
C TYR A 386 -15.73 22.33 4.60
N GLY A 387 -14.55 22.03 4.07
CA GLY A 387 -13.30 22.07 4.84
C GLY A 387 -13.05 20.81 5.67
N CYS A 388 -13.61 19.68 5.26
CA CYS A 388 -13.57 18.40 5.99
C CYS A 388 -12.17 17.98 6.46
N GLU A 389 -11.15 18.20 5.63
CA GLU A 389 -9.76 17.86 5.96
C GLU A 389 -9.25 18.66 7.16
N ALA A 390 -9.47 19.97 7.14
CA ALA A 390 -9.05 20.88 8.21
C ALA A 390 -9.78 20.58 9.54
N GLU A 391 -11.09 20.29 9.48
CA GLU A 391 -11.89 19.95 10.65
C GLU A 391 -11.38 18.65 11.32
N HIS A 392 -11.00 17.64 10.52
CA HIS A 392 -10.40 16.41 11.05
C HIS A 392 -9.07 16.71 11.74
N GLU A 393 -8.18 17.48 11.12
CA GLU A 393 -6.88 17.83 11.72
C GLU A 393 -7.03 18.58 13.04
N LEU A 394 -7.94 19.56 13.10
CA LEU A 394 -8.23 20.31 14.33
C LEU A 394 -8.79 19.40 15.41
N PHE A 395 -9.75 18.53 15.06
CA PHE A 395 -10.31 17.57 16.00
C PHE A 395 -9.26 16.64 16.59
N PHE A 396 -8.49 15.92 15.75
CA PHE A 396 -7.51 14.97 16.26
C PHE A 396 -6.39 15.64 17.07
N LYS A 397 -5.97 16.84 16.67
CA LYS A 397 -5.03 17.65 17.44
C LYS A 397 -5.61 18.03 18.80
N SER A 398 -6.91 18.39 18.88
CA SER A 398 -7.58 18.68 20.15
C SER A 398 -7.69 17.47 21.07
N GLN A 399 -7.67 16.25 20.52
CA GLN A 399 -7.63 14.99 21.28
C GLN A 399 -6.22 14.56 21.66
N GLY A 400 -5.19 15.37 21.41
CA GLY A 400 -3.80 15.10 21.79
C GLY A 400 -3.03 14.19 20.81
N LEU A 401 -3.55 13.93 19.61
CA LEU A 401 -2.83 13.16 18.60
C LEU A 401 -1.96 14.09 17.73
N HIS A 402 -0.83 13.58 17.29
CA HIS A 402 0.05 14.27 16.36
C HIS A 402 -0.42 14.06 14.91
N ILE A 403 -0.48 15.12 14.11
CA ILE A 403 -0.65 14.99 12.65
C ILE A 403 0.68 14.47 12.11
N TYR A 404 0.69 13.24 11.59
CA TYR A 404 1.94 12.56 11.21
C TYR A 404 2.17 12.56 9.69
N ASN A 405 1.16 12.19 8.89
CA ASN A 405 1.22 12.25 7.43
C ASN A 405 -0.04 12.85 6.83
N ARG A 406 0.13 13.55 5.69
CA ARG A 406 -0.91 13.99 4.78
C ARG A 406 -0.65 13.37 3.42
N ILE A 407 -1.45 12.38 3.04
CA ILE A 407 -1.26 11.61 1.81
C ILE A 407 -2.36 11.99 0.83
N THR A 408 -1.98 12.30 -0.40
CA THR A 408 -2.92 12.54 -1.50
C THR A 408 -3.11 11.24 -2.27
N TYR A 409 -4.31 10.68 -2.23
CA TYR A 409 -4.69 9.50 -2.99
C TYR A 409 -5.39 9.93 -4.30
N LEU A 410 -4.73 9.69 -5.44
CA LEU A 410 -5.26 10.03 -6.75
C LEU A 410 -6.17 8.92 -7.26
N GLU A 411 -7.41 9.30 -7.61
CA GLU A 411 -8.41 8.43 -8.23
C GLU A 411 -8.40 8.52 -9.76
N CYS A 412 -9.19 7.66 -10.42
CA CYS A 412 -9.29 7.55 -11.88
C CYS A 412 -9.63 8.90 -12.57
N GLU A 413 -8.96 9.17 -13.69
CA GLU A 413 -9.00 10.47 -14.39
C GLU A 413 -10.26 10.70 -15.24
N PHE A 414 -10.78 9.66 -15.88
CA PHE A 414 -11.70 9.81 -17.01
C PHE A 414 -13.07 10.39 -16.68
N THR A 415 -13.69 10.01 -15.58
CA THR A 415 -15.04 10.48 -15.24
C THR A 415 -15.08 11.95 -14.86
N ARG A 416 -13.96 12.53 -14.46
CA ARG A 416 -13.88 13.90 -13.93
C ARG A 416 -13.49 14.94 -14.97
N LEU A 417 -12.83 14.54 -16.09
CA LEU A 417 -12.60 15.42 -17.22
C LEU A 417 -13.91 15.82 -17.91
N ALA A 418 -14.89 14.90 -17.99
CA ALA A 418 -16.22 15.22 -18.51
C ALA A 418 -16.96 16.26 -17.62
N GLN A 419 -16.66 16.30 -16.34
CA GLN A 419 -17.21 17.27 -15.40
C GLN A 419 -16.57 18.66 -15.54
N ALA A 420 -15.31 18.72 -15.96
CA ALA A 420 -14.57 19.98 -16.08
C ALA A 420 -15.26 20.98 -16.98
N LYS A 421 -15.81 20.55 -18.14
CA LYS A 421 -16.52 21.41 -19.06
C LYS A 421 -17.71 22.14 -18.44
N LYS A 422 -18.40 21.50 -17.48
CA LYS A 422 -19.57 22.07 -16.81
C LYS A 422 -19.22 23.00 -15.63
N THR A 423 -18.03 22.85 -15.07
CA THR A 423 -17.65 23.53 -13.82
C THR A 423 -16.64 24.65 -14.02
N LEU A 424 -15.93 24.68 -15.16
CA LEU A 424 -14.91 25.70 -15.45
C LEU A 424 -15.47 27.13 -15.57
N ASP A 425 -16.70 27.27 -16.06
CA ASP A 425 -17.37 28.60 -16.14
C ASP A 425 -17.52 29.23 -14.75
N TYR A 426 -17.71 28.40 -13.72
CA TYR A 426 -17.74 28.81 -12.32
C TYR A 426 -16.36 28.82 -11.66
N ARG A 427 -15.26 28.66 -12.43
CA ARG A 427 -13.89 28.54 -11.91
C ARG A 427 -13.71 27.39 -10.91
N LYS A 428 -14.51 26.33 -11.03
CA LYS A 428 -14.44 25.14 -10.19
C LYS A 428 -13.66 24.05 -10.91
N PHE A 429 -12.58 23.59 -10.28
CA PHE A 429 -11.82 22.45 -10.77
C PHE A 429 -12.41 21.15 -10.18
N PRO A 430 -12.61 20.11 -11.01
CA PRO A 430 -13.02 18.79 -10.52
C PRO A 430 -11.99 18.22 -9.56
N LYS A 431 -12.44 17.70 -8.45
CA LYS A 431 -11.59 17.04 -7.47
C LYS A 431 -11.16 15.66 -8.00
N ARG A 432 -9.88 15.34 -7.93
CA ARG A 432 -9.30 14.08 -8.42
C ARG A 432 -8.64 13.26 -7.32
N GLU A 433 -8.70 13.73 -6.12
CA GLU A 433 -8.02 13.12 -4.98
C GLU A 433 -8.94 12.96 -3.78
N GLN A 434 -8.55 12.04 -2.93
CA GLN A 434 -8.95 11.97 -1.53
C GLN A 434 -7.70 12.17 -0.66
N LYS A 435 -7.90 12.50 0.61
CA LYS A 435 -6.80 12.60 1.57
C LYS A 435 -6.82 11.43 2.52
N ILE A 436 -5.63 10.89 2.77
CA ILE A 436 -5.42 9.94 3.85
C ILE A 436 -4.62 10.70 4.90
N LEU A 437 -5.29 11.00 6.01
CA LEU A 437 -4.73 11.71 7.15
C LEU A 437 -4.27 10.66 8.16
N VAL A 438 -3.01 10.75 8.55
CA VAL A 438 -2.41 9.82 9.51
C VAL A 438 -2.09 10.56 10.78
N PHE A 439 -2.67 10.10 11.87
CA PHE A 439 -2.46 10.65 13.20
C PHE A 439 -1.76 9.63 14.09
N TYR A 440 -0.92 10.11 15.00
CA TYR A 440 -0.18 9.26 15.92
C TYR A 440 -0.50 9.64 17.37
N LYS A 441 -0.85 8.64 18.16
CA LYS A 441 -1.12 8.77 19.59
C LYS A 441 0.09 8.28 20.37
N GLY A 442 0.88 9.18 20.94
CA GLY A 442 2.04 8.83 21.78
C GLY A 442 3.35 9.51 21.38
N GLU A 443 4.47 8.91 21.71
CA GLU A 443 5.81 9.45 21.54
C GLU A 443 6.38 9.11 20.15
N ILE A 444 6.56 10.13 19.30
CA ILE A 444 7.00 9.98 17.89
C ILE A 444 8.34 9.25 17.77
N ASP A 445 9.25 9.45 18.72
CA ASP A 445 10.59 8.83 18.71
C ASP A 445 10.54 7.30 18.79
N ARG A 446 9.47 6.74 19.33
CA ARG A 446 9.28 5.31 19.45
C ARG A 446 8.86 4.61 18.15
N ILE A 447 8.48 5.34 17.13
CA ILE A 447 7.98 4.75 15.86
C ILE A 447 9.06 3.83 15.24
N LYS A 448 10.33 4.23 15.24
CA LYS A 448 11.41 3.41 14.67
C LYS A 448 11.63 2.08 15.41
N GLU A 449 11.32 2.05 16.69
CA GLU A 449 11.43 0.84 17.53
C GLU A 449 10.24 -0.10 17.31
N LEU A 450 9.04 0.45 17.23
CA LEU A 450 7.80 -0.29 17.33
C LEU A 450 7.26 -0.78 15.98
N TYR A 451 7.65 -0.14 14.89
CA TYR A 451 7.11 -0.43 13.56
C TYR A 451 8.09 -1.17 12.67
N PRO A 452 7.60 -1.98 11.71
CA PRO A 452 8.46 -2.73 10.81
C PRO A 452 9.40 -1.81 10.03
N ALA A 453 10.65 -2.20 9.92
CA ALA A 453 11.56 -1.51 9.03
C ALA A 453 11.15 -1.80 7.58
N VAL A 454 10.83 -0.74 6.83
CA VAL A 454 10.52 -0.86 5.40
C VAL A 454 11.79 -0.97 4.56
N GLY A 455 12.92 -0.51 5.11
CA GLY A 455 14.23 -0.56 4.50
C GLY A 455 14.47 0.55 3.46
N ARG A 456 15.65 0.53 2.85
CA ARG A 456 15.97 1.44 1.72
C ARG A 456 15.44 0.84 0.43
N LEU A 457 14.80 1.69 -0.36
CA LEU A 457 14.40 1.37 -1.74
C LEU A 457 15.59 1.50 -2.68
#